data_9643afd1e35423df762aba383af9fa2c
#
_entry.id   9643afd1e35423df762aba383af9fa2c
#
_cell.length_a   1.000
_cell.length_b   1.000
_cell.length_c   1.000
_cell.angle_alpha   90.00
_cell.angle_beta   90.00
_cell.angle_gamma   90.00
#
_symmetry.space_group_name_H-M   'P 1'
#
loop_
_entity.id
_entity.type
_entity.pdbx_description
1 polymer ?
#
loop_
_entity_poly.entity_id
_entity_poly.type
_entity_poly.pdbx_seq_one_letter_code
_entity_poly.pdbx_strand_id
1 'polypeptide(L)'
;MKDTLTFTYQLSYDEIYEAFFLLSMKWSRKTRMFLTGVLTVIAICFLVLFAFNRNKFHYFFLAVVDIFLLSYLVYIPALKARRGAKKVCSQKGSYHVKLTEKGQIISGNTSIAIAGDANARAIETASSYIIRPDGQHTFCIPKRVMSIQEQKETERILRTACKYRTEL
;
A
#
# COMPACT_ATOMS: atom_id res chain seq x y z
N MET A 1 8.77 -29.90 -9.61
CA MET A 1 8.35 -28.56 -9.16
C MET A 1 9.61 -27.79 -8.81
N LYS A 2 9.73 -26.53 -9.22
CA LYS A 2 10.91 -25.73 -8.81
C LYS A 2 10.70 -25.28 -7.37
N ASP A 3 11.50 -25.81 -6.44
CA ASP A 3 11.42 -25.50 -5.01
C ASP A 3 11.72 -24.03 -4.66
N THR A 4 12.09 -23.23 -5.67
CA THR A 4 12.48 -21.83 -5.51
C THR A 4 12.15 -21.02 -6.77
N LEU A 5 11.39 -19.94 -6.61
CA LEU A 5 11.14 -18.96 -7.65
C LEU A 5 12.19 -17.86 -7.55
N THR A 6 12.86 -17.54 -8.65
CA THR A 6 13.91 -16.52 -8.70
C THR A 6 13.49 -15.40 -9.65
N PHE A 7 13.46 -14.18 -9.17
CA PHE A 7 13.08 -13.00 -9.93
C PHE A 7 14.22 -11.99 -9.96
N THR A 8 14.52 -11.48 -11.15
CA THR A 8 15.48 -10.39 -11.36
C THR A 8 14.76 -9.27 -12.09
N TYR A 9 14.70 -8.09 -11.48
CA TYR A 9 13.91 -6.99 -12.02
C TYR A 9 14.43 -5.62 -11.57
N GLN A 10 14.01 -4.59 -12.30
CA GLN A 10 14.10 -3.21 -11.87
C GLN A 10 12.70 -2.69 -11.63
N LEU A 11 12.51 -1.96 -10.54
CA LEU A 11 11.22 -1.37 -10.19
C LEU A 11 11.01 -0.08 -10.97
N SER A 12 9.81 0.08 -11.54
CA SER A 12 9.38 1.36 -12.11
C SER A 12 8.94 2.33 -11.00
N TYR A 13 8.91 3.63 -11.32
CA TYR A 13 8.42 4.63 -10.37
C TYR A 13 6.99 4.34 -9.91
N ASP A 14 6.11 3.91 -10.83
CA ASP A 14 4.70 3.66 -10.53
C ASP A 14 4.51 2.46 -9.60
N GLU A 15 5.27 1.38 -9.80
CA GLU A 15 5.26 0.20 -8.94
C GLU A 15 5.72 0.55 -7.51
N ILE A 16 6.78 1.35 -7.39
CA ILE A 16 7.29 1.81 -6.10
C ILE A 16 6.28 2.76 -5.44
N TYR A 17 5.70 3.69 -6.20
CA TYR A 17 4.70 4.62 -5.70
C TYR A 17 3.46 3.89 -5.17
N GLU A 18 2.94 2.91 -5.93
CA GLU A 18 1.81 2.08 -5.53
C GLU A 18 2.11 1.33 -4.23
N ALA A 19 3.29 0.72 -4.12
CA ALA A 19 3.72 0.02 -2.92
C ALA A 19 3.77 0.95 -1.69
N PHE A 20 4.42 2.11 -1.80
CA PHE A 20 4.48 3.08 -0.71
C PHE A 20 3.12 3.65 -0.35
N PHE A 21 2.27 3.88 -1.34
CA PHE A 21 0.93 4.40 -1.13
C PHE A 21 0.07 3.43 -0.34
N LEU A 22 0.04 2.14 -0.73
CA LEU A 22 -0.71 1.10 -0.02
C LEU A 22 -0.17 0.84 1.39
N LEU A 23 1.15 0.84 1.55
CA LEU A 23 1.78 0.67 2.87
C LEU A 23 1.56 1.85 3.81
N SER A 24 1.42 3.06 3.26
CA SER A 24 1.12 4.26 4.06
C SER A 24 -0.34 4.30 4.54
N MET A 25 -1.21 3.48 3.96
CA MET A 25 -2.62 3.41 4.33
C MET A 25 -2.82 2.45 5.49
N LYS A 26 -3.11 2.99 6.68
CA LYS A 26 -3.50 2.19 7.84
C LYS A 26 -4.88 1.52 7.66
N TRP A 27 -5.74 2.11 6.85
CA TRP A 27 -7.13 1.71 6.68
C TRP A 27 -7.39 1.11 5.31
N SER A 28 -8.39 0.22 5.24
CA SER A 28 -8.81 -0.37 3.98
C SER A 28 -9.35 0.71 3.03
N ARG A 29 -9.26 0.46 1.73
CA ARG A 29 -9.82 1.35 0.70
C ARG A 29 -11.29 1.66 0.98
N LYS A 30 -12.09 0.64 1.34
CA LYS A 30 -13.52 0.79 1.66
C LYS A 30 -13.76 1.73 2.84
N THR A 31 -13.06 1.51 3.97
CA THR A 31 -13.18 2.36 5.17
C THR A 31 -12.80 3.80 4.88
N ARG A 32 -11.77 4.03 4.08
CA ARG A 32 -11.35 5.38 3.71
C ARG A 32 -12.36 6.06 2.80
N MET A 33 -12.89 5.36 1.78
CA MET A 33 -13.95 5.92 0.93
C MET A 33 -15.19 6.29 1.75
N PHE A 34 -15.60 5.41 2.68
CA PHE A 34 -16.71 5.68 3.57
C PHE A 34 -16.45 6.91 4.44
N LEU A 35 -15.28 6.99 5.09
CA LEU A 35 -14.92 8.12 5.95
C LEU A 35 -14.85 9.44 5.16
N THR A 36 -14.25 9.40 3.97
CA THR A 36 -14.21 10.59 3.09
C THR A 36 -15.62 11.02 2.70
N GLY A 37 -16.50 10.09 2.37
CA GLY A 37 -17.91 10.38 2.06
C GLY A 37 -18.64 11.03 3.24
N VAL A 38 -18.50 10.47 4.44
CA VAL A 38 -19.11 11.00 5.66
C VAL A 38 -18.61 12.43 5.94
N LEU A 39 -17.30 12.66 5.94
CA LEU A 39 -16.73 13.99 6.17
C LEU A 39 -17.19 15.00 5.10
N THR A 40 -17.28 14.59 3.83
CA THR A 40 -17.78 15.47 2.76
C THR A 40 -19.22 15.89 3.04
N VAL A 41 -20.09 14.97 3.47
CA VAL A 41 -21.48 15.31 3.83
C VAL A 41 -21.52 16.27 5.02
N ILE A 42 -20.70 16.05 6.05
CA ILE A 42 -20.61 16.92 7.23
C ILE A 42 -20.16 18.33 6.82
N ALA A 43 -19.13 18.48 5.97
CA ALA A 43 -18.68 19.76 5.47
C ALA A 43 -19.80 20.52 4.75
N ILE A 44 -20.54 19.82 3.88
CA ILE A 44 -21.68 20.41 3.17
C ILE A 44 -22.75 20.88 4.15
N CYS A 45 -23.11 20.06 5.14
CA CYS A 45 -24.08 20.42 6.18
C CYS A 45 -23.66 21.69 6.94
N PHE A 46 -22.39 21.80 7.35
CA PHE A 46 -21.90 23.01 8.03
C PHE A 46 -21.94 24.25 7.14
N LEU A 47 -21.61 24.13 5.85
CA LEU A 47 -21.71 25.25 4.90
C LEU A 47 -23.16 25.69 4.70
N VAL A 48 -24.09 24.74 4.59
CA VAL A 48 -25.53 25.03 4.47
C VAL A 48 -26.05 25.73 5.73
N LEU A 49 -25.71 25.21 6.93
CA LEU A 49 -26.09 25.83 8.19
C LEU A 49 -25.52 27.23 8.33
N PHE A 50 -24.31 27.48 7.87
CA PHE A 50 -23.72 28.80 7.83
C PHE A 50 -24.47 29.75 6.86
N ALA A 51 -24.86 29.25 5.68
CA ALA A 51 -25.62 30.06 4.70
C ALA A 51 -26.96 30.51 5.25
N PHE A 52 -27.67 29.66 6.02
CA PHE A 52 -28.94 30.02 6.66
C PHE A 52 -28.77 30.89 7.94
N ASN A 53 -27.65 30.76 8.65
CA ASN A 53 -27.40 31.43 9.92
C ASN A 53 -26.06 32.17 9.92
N ARG A 54 -25.95 33.20 9.08
CA ARG A 54 -24.70 33.96 8.89
C ARG A 54 -24.12 34.57 10.17
N ASN A 55 -24.94 34.81 11.18
CA ASN A 55 -24.50 35.34 12.47
C ASN A 55 -23.76 34.31 13.32
N LYS A 56 -23.84 33.02 12.98
CA LYS A 56 -23.21 31.95 13.72
C LYS A 56 -21.92 31.49 13.04
N PHE A 57 -20.88 32.31 13.17
CA PHE A 57 -19.59 32.09 12.48
C PHE A 57 -18.87 30.76 12.82
N HIS A 58 -19.26 30.13 13.93
CA HIS A 58 -18.70 28.84 14.31
C HIS A 58 -18.98 27.71 13.29
N TYR A 59 -20.10 27.74 12.55
CA TYR A 59 -20.38 26.76 11.49
C TYR A 59 -19.38 26.86 10.34
N PHE A 60 -19.00 28.08 9.96
CA PHE A 60 -17.94 28.30 8.97
C PHE A 60 -16.60 27.73 9.44
N PHE A 61 -16.23 28.00 10.69
CA PHE A 61 -15.00 27.46 11.28
C PHE A 61 -14.98 25.93 11.30
N LEU A 62 -16.09 25.28 11.67
CA LEU A 62 -16.22 23.82 11.66
C LEU A 62 -16.07 23.24 10.25
N ALA A 63 -16.67 23.89 9.23
CA ALA A 63 -16.50 23.48 7.83
C ALA A 63 -15.04 23.57 7.38
N VAL A 64 -14.32 24.62 7.76
CA VAL A 64 -12.89 24.79 7.45
C VAL A 64 -12.05 23.69 8.10
N VAL A 65 -12.28 23.39 9.38
CA VAL A 65 -11.58 22.30 10.09
C VAL A 65 -11.83 20.95 9.40
N ASP A 66 -13.08 20.68 9.00
CA ASP A 66 -13.43 19.44 8.33
C ASP A 66 -12.77 19.31 6.95
N ILE A 67 -12.68 20.38 6.17
CA ILE A 67 -11.94 20.44 4.90
C ILE A 67 -10.44 20.17 5.13
N PHE A 68 -9.85 20.68 6.22
CA PHE A 68 -8.47 20.34 6.57
C PHE A 68 -8.29 18.86 6.89
N LEU A 69 -9.23 18.24 7.62
CA LEU A 69 -9.22 16.80 7.92
C LEU A 69 -9.35 15.96 6.64
N LEU A 70 -10.22 16.33 5.71
CA LEU A 70 -10.35 15.71 4.40
C LEU A 70 -9.04 15.79 3.62
N SER A 71 -8.45 16.99 3.56
CA SER A 71 -7.16 17.20 2.90
C SER A 71 -6.05 16.34 3.51
N TYR A 72 -6.00 16.25 4.82
CA TYR A 72 -5.03 15.41 5.54
C TYR A 72 -5.18 13.93 5.16
N LEU A 73 -6.41 13.40 5.13
CA LEU A 73 -6.69 11.99 4.80
C LEU A 73 -6.29 11.62 3.37
N VAL A 74 -6.45 12.56 2.43
CA VAL A 74 -6.21 12.29 0.99
C VAL A 74 -4.76 12.61 0.60
N TYR A 75 -4.24 13.78 0.99
CA TYR A 75 -2.95 14.28 0.50
C TYR A 75 -1.73 13.70 1.21
N ILE A 76 -1.79 13.49 2.52
CA ILE A 76 -0.59 13.06 3.27
C ILE A 76 -0.08 11.68 2.84
N PRO A 77 -0.93 10.65 2.66
CA PRO A 77 -0.45 9.36 2.16
C PRO A 77 0.19 9.47 0.77
N ALA A 78 -0.43 10.25 -0.13
CA ALA A 78 0.08 10.45 -1.48
C ALA A 78 1.44 11.19 -1.50
N LEU A 79 1.60 12.23 -0.66
CA LEU A 79 2.88 12.94 -0.54
C LEU A 79 3.99 12.05 0.04
N LYS A 80 3.69 11.24 1.06
CA LYS A 80 4.65 10.28 1.63
C LYS A 80 5.06 9.25 0.59
N ALA A 81 4.11 8.70 -0.15
CA ALA A 81 4.38 7.73 -1.21
C ALA A 81 5.24 8.33 -2.32
N ARG A 82 4.95 9.55 -2.80
CA ARG A 82 5.77 10.25 -3.82
C ARG A 82 7.21 10.48 -3.36
N ARG A 83 7.41 10.93 -2.12
CA ARG A 83 8.76 11.16 -1.56
C ARG A 83 9.53 9.85 -1.42
N GLY A 84 8.88 8.78 -0.92
CA GLY A 84 9.46 7.45 -0.81
C GLY A 84 9.86 6.88 -2.18
N ALA A 85 8.95 6.94 -3.15
CA ALA A 85 9.19 6.45 -4.50
C ALA A 85 10.37 7.18 -5.19
N LYS A 86 10.44 8.52 -5.10
CA LYS A 86 11.58 9.28 -5.65
C LYS A 86 12.91 8.84 -5.03
N LYS A 87 12.95 8.64 -3.70
CA LYS A 87 14.19 8.23 -3.01
C LYS A 87 14.67 6.85 -3.46
N VAL A 88 13.78 5.88 -3.61
CA VAL A 88 14.12 4.52 -4.03
C VAL A 88 14.47 4.49 -5.52
N CYS A 89 13.73 5.19 -6.37
CA CYS A 89 13.99 5.25 -7.81
C CYS A 89 15.33 5.88 -8.15
N SER A 90 15.84 6.81 -7.31
CA SER A 90 17.16 7.41 -7.50
C SER A 90 18.31 6.42 -7.29
N GLN A 91 18.09 5.31 -6.61
CA GLN A 91 19.13 4.31 -6.28
C GLN A 91 19.41 3.30 -7.41
N LYS A 92 18.73 3.39 -8.57
CA LYS A 92 18.94 2.59 -9.81
C LYS A 92 19.57 1.21 -9.57
N GLY A 93 18.92 0.36 -8.78
CA GLY A 93 19.40 -1.00 -8.49
C GLY A 93 18.57 -2.06 -9.22
N SER A 94 19.20 -3.16 -9.64
CA SER A 94 18.46 -4.38 -9.96
C SER A 94 18.25 -5.19 -8.70
N TYR A 95 17.03 -5.66 -8.51
CA TYR A 95 16.64 -6.47 -7.37
C TYR A 95 16.70 -7.94 -7.76
N HIS A 96 17.33 -8.76 -6.92
CA HIS A 96 17.37 -10.21 -7.05
C HIS A 96 16.64 -10.80 -5.85
N VAL A 97 15.48 -11.37 -6.09
CA VAL A 97 14.63 -11.93 -5.04
C VAL A 97 14.36 -13.39 -5.34
N LYS A 98 14.58 -14.26 -4.34
CA LYS A 98 14.23 -15.68 -4.40
C LYS A 98 13.13 -15.94 -3.39
N LEU A 99 12.03 -16.52 -3.83
CA LEU A 99 10.92 -16.97 -3.00
C LEU A 99 10.93 -18.49 -2.92
N THR A 100 11.06 -19.03 -1.72
CA THR A 100 11.09 -20.47 -1.46
C THR A 100 9.69 -20.99 -1.11
N GLU A 101 9.38 -22.24 -1.43
CA GLU A 101 8.10 -22.88 -1.04
C GLU A 101 7.83 -22.83 0.46
N LYS A 102 8.88 -22.79 1.29
CA LYS A 102 8.78 -22.65 2.75
C LYS A 102 8.37 -21.24 3.21
N GLY A 103 8.04 -20.33 2.29
CA GLY A 103 7.71 -18.95 2.64
C GLY A 103 8.90 -18.15 3.15
N GLN A 104 10.05 -18.25 2.52
CA GLN A 104 11.24 -17.44 2.80
C GLN A 104 11.56 -16.57 1.60
N ILE A 105 11.90 -15.31 1.85
CA ILE A 105 12.44 -14.39 0.85
C ILE A 105 13.94 -14.23 1.05
N ILE A 106 14.70 -14.49 0.00
CA ILE A 106 16.15 -14.30 -0.02
C ILE A 106 16.45 -13.16 -0.98
N SER A 107 17.10 -12.10 -0.49
CA SER A 107 17.55 -10.98 -1.29
C SER A 107 19.00 -10.65 -0.94
N GLY A 108 19.91 -10.83 -1.92
CA GLY A 108 21.35 -10.74 -1.67
C GLY A 108 21.80 -11.72 -0.58
N ASN A 109 22.40 -11.20 0.47
CA ASN A 109 22.87 -12.00 1.63
C ASN A 109 21.83 -12.12 2.76
N THR A 110 20.64 -11.54 2.59
CA THR A 110 19.61 -11.53 3.64
C THR A 110 18.54 -12.55 3.31
N SER A 111 18.28 -13.47 4.26
CA SER A 111 17.16 -14.43 4.19
C SER A 111 16.15 -14.07 5.29
N ILE A 112 14.92 -13.81 4.91
CA ILE A 112 13.85 -13.43 5.83
C ILE A 112 12.69 -14.41 5.68
N ALA A 113 12.31 -15.06 6.79
CA ALA A 113 11.15 -15.93 6.82
C ALA A 113 9.88 -15.09 6.85
N ILE A 114 8.92 -15.39 5.97
CA ILE A 114 7.57 -14.84 6.00
C ILE A 114 6.69 -15.70 6.91
N ALA A 115 6.88 -17.02 6.82
CA ALA A 115 6.09 -17.98 7.58
C ALA A 115 6.41 -17.90 9.08
N GLY A 116 5.36 -17.74 9.89
CA GLY A 116 5.48 -17.72 11.35
C GLY A 116 5.53 -16.33 11.99
N ASP A 117 5.68 -15.25 11.24
CA ASP A 117 5.58 -13.90 11.80
C ASP A 117 4.12 -13.39 11.76
N ALA A 118 3.58 -13.03 12.93
CA ALA A 118 2.23 -12.47 13.06
C ALA A 118 2.05 -11.13 12.31
N ASN A 119 3.14 -10.42 12.04
CA ASN A 119 3.17 -9.14 11.32
C ASN A 119 3.37 -9.31 9.81
N ALA A 120 3.71 -10.53 9.36
CA ALA A 120 3.88 -10.80 7.94
C ALA A 120 2.60 -10.55 7.15
N ARG A 121 2.70 -9.78 6.08
CA ARG A 121 1.57 -9.41 5.22
C ARG A 121 1.99 -9.42 3.78
N ALA A 122 1.09 -9.86 2.92
CA ALA A 122 1.22 -9.72 1.48
C ALA A 122 -0.01 -9.02 0.91
N ILE A 123 0.21 -8.07 0.03
CA ILE A 123 -0.84 -7.33 -0.68
C ILE A 123 -0.63 -7.60 -2.16
N GLU A 124 -1.64 -8.13 -2.80
CA GLU A 124 -1.68 -8.27 -4.24
C GLU A 124 -2.35 -7.04 -4.85
N THR A 125 -1.70 -6.45 -5.84
CA THR A 125 -2.26 -5.38 -6.67
C THR A 125 -2.43 -5.84 -8.11
N ALA A 126 -2.97 -5.00 -8.97
CA ALA A 126 -3.06 -5.28 -10.39
C ALA A 126 -1.67 -5.49 -11.02
N SER A 127 -0.64 -4.76 -10.56
CA SER A 127 0.68 -4.70 -11.17
C SER A 127 1.75 -5.51 -10.43
N SER A 128 1.60 -5.77 -9.12
CA SER A 128 2.67 -6.31 -8.28
C SER A 128 2.18 -7.07 -7.04
N TYR A 129 3.10 -7.84 -6.46
CA TYR A 129 2.98 -8.40 -5.11
C TYR A 129 3.84 -7.59 -4.15
N ILE A 130 3.23 -7.00 -3.12
CA ILE A 130 3.91 -6.24 -2.08
C ILE A 130 3.97 -7.12 -0.84
N ILE A 131 5.17 -7.52 -0.44
CA ILE A 131 5.39 -8.48 0.65
C ILE A 131 6.14 -7.77 1.77
N ARG A 132 5.60 -7.83 2.97
CA ARG A 132 6.20 -7.29 4.18
C ARG A 132 6.38 -8.42 5.19
N PRO A 133 7.56 -9.06 5.22
CA PRO A 133 7.78 -10.27 6.02
C PRO A 133 7.87 -9.99 7.52
N ASP A 134 8.45 -8.87 7.94
CA ASP A 134 8.82 -8.59 9.33
C ASP A 134 8.42 -7.19 9.84
N GLY A 135 7.62 -6.47 9.11
CA GLY A 135 7.25 -5.10 9.49
C GLY A 135 8.31 -4.02 9.19
N GLN A 136 9.57 -4.37 8.96
CA GLN A 136 10.66 -3.43 8.62
C GLN A 136 11.00 -3.48 7.14
N HIS A 137 11.16 -4.68 6.58
CA HIS A 137 11.50 -4.88 5.18
C HIS A 137 10.24 -4.94 4.31
N THR A 138 10.36 -4.42 3.11
CA THR A 138 9.30 -4.48 2.10
C THR A 138 9.87 -4.89 0.77
N PHE A 139 9.28 -5.91 0.17
CA PHE A 139 9.61 -6.39 -1.17
C PHE A 139 8.43 -6.12 -2.09
N CYS A 140 8.71 -5.58 -3.26
CA CYS A 140 7.73 -5.39 -4.32
C CYS A 140 8.17 -6.20 -5.52
N ILE A 141 7.41 -7.20 -5.91
CA ILE A 141 7.72 -8.08 -7.04
C ILE A 141 6.69 -7.82 -8.14
N PRO A 142 7.11 -7.23 -9.27
CA PRO A 142 6.19 -6.90 -10.36
C PRO A 142 5.65 -8.16 -11.05
N LYS A 143 4.36 -8.22 -11.33
CA LYS A 143 3.74 -9.33 -12.05
C LYS A 143 4.26 -9.48 -13.48
N ARG A 144 4.72 -8.38 -14.10
CA ARG A 144 5.27 -8.38 -15.48
C ARG A 144 6.52 -9.23 -15.66
N VAL A 145 7.23 -9.58 -14.58
CA VAL A 145 8.43 -10.45 -14.64
C VAL A 145 8.11 -11.91 -14.35
N MET A 146 6.84 -12.24 -14.15
CA MET A 146 6.36 -13.56 -13.82
C MET A 146 5.51 -14.13 -14.95
N SER A 147 5.69 -15.39 -15.25
CA SER A 147 4.72 -16.16 -16.05
C SER A 147 3.41 -16.38 -15.27
N ILE A 148 2.34 -16.73 -15.95
CA ILE A 148 1.03 -17.01 -15.32
C ILE A 148 1.14 -18.13 -14.28
N GLN A 149 1.99 -19.12 -14.51
CA GLN A 149 2.23 -20.23 -13.58
C GLN A 149 2.97 -19.76 -12.33
N GLU A 150 4.00 -18.91 -12.50
CA GLU A 150 4.74 -18.33 -11.37
C GLU A 150 3.88 -17.38 -10.53
N GLN A 151 2.95 -16.64 -11.15
CA GLN A 151 1.99 -15.81 -10.41
C GLN A 151 1.08 -16.66 -9.52
N LYS A 152 0.50 -17.75 -10.04
CA LYS A 152 -0.34 -18.68 -9.26
C LYS A 152 0.45 -19.33 -8.12
N GLU A 153 1.68 -19.72 -8.39
CA GLU A 153 2.53 -20.34 -7.38
C GLU A 153 2.95 -19.34 -6.29
N THR A 154 3.33 -18.12 -6.68
CA THR A 154 3.60 -17.03 -5.74
C THR A 154 2.40 -16.74 -4.86
N GLU A 155 1.21 -16.65 -5.44
CA GLU A 155 -0.04 -16.44 -4.71
C GLU A 155 -0.28 -17.59 -3.71
N ARG A 156 -0.12 -18.85 -4.14
CA ARG A 156 -0.26 -20.05 -3.28
C ARG A 156 0.67 -19.96 -2.07
N ILE A 157 1.95 -19.67 -2.30
CA ILE A 157 2.96 -19.56 -1.23
C ILE A 157 2.59 -18.45 -0.25
N LEU A 158 2.23 -17.25 -0.77
CA LEU A 158 1.92 -16.11 0.07
C LEU A 158 0.65 -16.30 0.90
N ARG A 159 -0.40 -16.91 0.33
CA ARG A 159 -1.64 -17.24 1.06
C ARG A 159 -1.39 -18.22 2.21
N THR A 160 -0.44 -19.13 2.05
CA THR A 160 -0.09 -20.11 3.09
C THR A 160 0.84 -19.52 4.15
N ALA A 161 1.74 -18.60 3.75
CA ALA A 161 2.81 -18.10 4.62
C ALA A 161 2.42 -16.88 5.46
N CYS A 162 1.46 -16.05 5.04
CA CYS A 162 1.16 -14.78 5.71
C CYS A 162 -0.29 -14.31 5.52
N LYS A 163 -0.63 -13.19 6.18
CA LYS A 163 -1.92 -12.50 5.96
C LYS A 163 -1.97 -11.92 4.55
N TYR A 164 -2.68 -12.56 3.67
CA TYR A 164 -2.82 -12.19 2.28
C TYR A 164 -4.05 -11.32 2.02
N ARG A 165 -3.89 -10.25 1.24
CA ARG A 165 -4.98 -9.34 0.87
C ARG A 165 -4.86 -8.96 -0.61
N THR A 166 -5.98 -8.95 -1.31
CA THR A 166 -6.07 -8.47 -2.70
C THR A 166 -6.66 -7.06 -2.73
N GLU A 167 -5.96 -6.13 -3.39
CA GLU A 167 -6.39 -4.75 -3.65
C GLU A 167 -6.43 -4.54 -5.18
N LEU A 168 -7.49 -5.04 -5.81
CA LEU A 168 -7.76 -4.90 -7.25
C LEU A 168 -8.60 -3.67 -7.54
#